data_f0e942caf71ddbb980889ee34797c967
#
_entry.id   f0e942caf71ddbb980889ee34797c967
#
_cell.length_a   1.000
_cell.length_b   1.000
_cell.length_c   1.000
_cell.angle_alpha   90.00
_cell.angle_beta   90.00
_cell.angle_gamma   90.00
#
_symmetry.space_group_name_H-M   'P 1'
#
loop_
_entity.id
_entity.type
_entity.pdbx_description
1 polymer ?
#
loop_
_entity_poly.entity_id
_entity_poly.type
_entity_poly.pdbx_seq_one_letter_code
_entity_poly.pdbx_strand_id
1 'polypeptide(L)'
;LRQKDKILETLVLCGLYQLDHLDEPDYAVTSSTVETCRLLQREKARGLVNAVLRKYLRQKNENPARRASAWHSMPGWLIRALRTTWAAEWHTIVHACNERPPLTLRINNRQCQPDIYLRRLTELGLTGFESPVCRSAITLTRPLPVHQIPGFSTGDVSIQDAAAQLTPLFTGDLRG
;
A
#
# COMPACT_ATOMS: atom_id res chain seq x y z
N LEU A 1 -6.81 -1.56 31.81
CA LEU A 1 -5.72 -0.57 31.71
C LEU A 1 -6.27 0.78 32.09
N ARG A 2 -5.92 1.29 33.27
CA ARG A 2 -6.47 2.55 33.83
C ARG A 2 -6.00 3.82 33.07
N GLN A 3 -5.01 3.72 32.24
CA GLN A 3 -4.54 4.77 31.33
C GLN A 3 -4.15 4.07 30.03
N LYS A 4 -4.77 4.43 28.91
CA LYS A 4 -4.45 3.85 27.60
C LYS A 4 -3.01 4.22 27.24
N ASP A 5 -2.10 3.26 27.37
CA ASP A 5 -0.74 3.40 26.86
C ASP A 5 -0.82 3.24 25.33
N LYS A 6 -0.89 4.36 24.62
CA LYS A 6 -0.99 4.40 23.15
C LYS A 6 0.18 3.71 22.46
N ILE A 7 1.37 3.76 23.06
CA ILE A 7 2.57 3.11 22.52
C ILE A 7 2.37 1.59 22.54
N LEU A 8 1.90 1.06 23.67
CA LEU A 8 1.64 -0.36 23.81
C LEU A 8 0.49 -0.83 22.91
N GLU A 9 -0.56 -0.02 22.80
CA GLU A 9 -1.67 -0.30 21.87
C GLU A 9 -1.18 -0.36 20.42
N THR A 10 -0.39 0.61 20.00
CA THR A 10 0.22 0.64 18.66
C THR A 10 1.13 -0.56 18.42
N LEU A 11 1.96 -0.92 19.39
CA LEU A 11 2.83 -2.09 19.28
C LEU A 11 2.03 -3.38 19.06
N VAL A 12 0.94 -3.56 19.81
CA VAL A 12 0.05 -4.72 19.64
C VAL A 12 -0.61 -4.72 18.27
N LEU A 13 -1.08 -3.57 17.80
CA LEU A 13 -1.68 -3.43 16.46
C LEU A 13 -0.66 -3.76 15.35
N CYS A 14 0.58 -3.30 15.47
CA CYS A 14 1.65 -3.65 14.54
C CYS A 14 1.91 -5.17 14.52
N GLY A 15 1.99 -5.80 15.68
CA GLY A 15 2.15 -7.26 15.76
C GLY A 15 0.99 -8.03 15.15
N LEU A 16 -0.26 -7.60 15.40
CA LEU A 16 -1.45 -8.21 14.80
C LEU A 16 -1.45 -8.04 13.28
N TYR A 17 -1.08 -6.86 12.78
CA TYR A 17 -0.95 -6.59 11.35
C TYR A 17 0.09 -7.51 10.69
N GLN A 18 1.26 -7.66 11.30
CA GLN A 18 2.31 -8.55 10.80
C GLN A 18 1.82 -10.00 10.73
N LEU A 19 1.12 -10.49 11.76
CA LEU A 19 0.54 -11.82 11.79
C LEU A 19 -0.50 -12.07 10.69
N ASP A 20 -1.15 -11.02 10.18
CA ASP A 20 -2.19 -11.15 9.16
C ASP A 20 -1.73 -10.92 7.73
N HIS A 21 -0.74 -10.05 7.55
CA HIS A 21 -0.44 -9.47 6.24
C HIS A 21 1.02 -9.67 5.79
N LEU A 22 1.92 -10.08 6.68
CA LEU A 22 3.29 -10.40 6.31
C LEU A 22 3.50 -11.92 6.25
N ASP A 23 4.36 -12.35 5.35
CA ASP A 23 4.75 -13.77 5.18
C ASP A 23 5.91 -14.13 6.11
N GLU A 24 5.70 -13.84 7.40
CA GLU A 24 6.66 -14.08 8.47
C GLU A 24 6.11 -15.18 9.41
N PRO A 25 6.96 -16.07 9.92
CA PRO A 25 6.51 -17.09 10.87
C PRO A 25 5.88 -16.48 12.13
N ASP A 26 4.72 -17.00 12.53
CA ASP A 26 3.95 -16.51 13.69
C ASP A 26 4.79 -16.39 14.98
N TYR A 27 5.72 -17.34 15.20
CA TYR A 27 6.60 -17.33 16.36
C TYR A 27 7.61 -16.17 16.32
N ALA A 28 8.12 -15.84 15.12
CA ALA A 28 9.09 -14.77 14.94
C ALA A 28 8.43 -13.41 15.19
N VAL A 29 7.24 -13.19 14.62
CA VAL A 29 6.44 -11.98 14.85
C VAL A 29 6.10 -11.83 16.33
N THR A 30 5.62 -12.92 16.98
CA THR A 30 5.28 -12.86 18.40
C THR A 30 6.51 -12.53 19.25
N SER A 31 7.64 -13.19 19.00
CA SER A 31 8.88 -12.97 19.76
C SER A 31 9.42 -11.55 19.60
N SER A 32 9.51 -11.06 18.36
CA SER A 32 10.03 -9.70 18.07
C SER A 32 9.14 -8.61 18.65
N THR A 33 7.80 -8.77 18.55
CA THR A 33 6.85 -7.82 19.15
C THR A 33 6.97 -7.78 20.69
N VAL A 34 7.12 -8.94 21.31
CA VAL A 34 7.32 -9.02 22.79
C VAL A 34 8.66 -8.42 23.20
N GLU A 35 9.74 -8.64 22.43
CA GLU A 35 11.05 -8.06 22.75
C GLU A 35 11.07 -6.54 22.56
N THR A 36 10.31 -6.02 21.62
CA THR A 36 10.13 -4.58 21.41
C THR A 36 9.57 -3.86 22.64
N CYS A 37 8.81 -4.54 23.51
CA CYS A 37 8.38 -3.98 24.79
C CYS A 37 9.56 -3.51 25.65
N ARG A 38 10.69 -4.22 25.61
CA ARG A 38 11.90 -3.86 26.34
C ARG A 38 12.53 -2.60 25.76
N LEU A 39 12.65 -2.53 24.42
CA LEU A 39 13.19 -1.34 23.74
C LEU A 39 12.35 -0.09 24.01
N LEU A 40 11.04 -0.27 24.14
CA LEU A 40 10.09 0.81 24.44
C LEU A 40 9.98 1.12 25.95
N GLN A 41 10.82 0.52 26.79
CA GLN A 41 10.77 0.67 28.26
C GLN A 41 9.42 0.23 28.87
N ARG A 42 8.81 -0.78 28.31
CA ARG A 42 7.53 -1.38 28.72
C ARG A 42 7.67 -2.85 29.13
N GLU A 43 8.77 -3.19 29.75
CA GLU A 43 9.14 -4.58 30.07
C GLU A 43 8.03 -5.34 30.84
N LYS A 44 7.37 -4.67 31.78
CA LYS A 44 6.23 -5.26 32.56
C LYS A 44 5.04 -5.66 31.67
N ALA A 45 4.94 -5.13 30.45
CA ALA A 45 3.85 -5.45 29.52
C ALA A 45 4.12 -6.67 28.63
N ARG A 46 5.33 -7.24 28.64
CA ARG A 46 5.71 -8.40 27.80
C ARG A 46 4.72 -9.57 27.91
N GLY A 47 4.35 -9.92 29.14
CA GLY A 47 3.37 -10.98 29.39
C GLY A 47 2.00 -10.70 28.79
N LEU A 48 1.53 -9.46 28.89
CA LEU A 48 0.27 -9.02 28.32
C LEU A 48 0.31 -9.08 26.78
N VAL A 49 1.34 -8.52 26.15
CA VAL A 49 1.50 -8.52 24.68
C VAL A 49 1.55 -9.96 24.16
N ASN A 50 2.37 -10.81 24.77
CA ASN A 50 2.43 -12.24 24.41
C ASN A 50 1.06 -12.95 24.54
N ALA A 51 0.34 -12.69 25.63
CA ALA A 51 -0.98 -13.29 25.84
C ALA A 51 -2.01 -12.82 24.78
N VAL A 52 -1.99 -11.54 24.41
CA VAL A 52 -2.89 -10.98 23.38
C VAL A 52 -2.58 -11.61 22.01
N LEU A 53 -1.32 -11.63 21.59
CA LEU A 53 -0.94 -12.17 20.27
C LEU A 53 -1.23 -13.67 20.19
N ARG A 54 -0.91 -14.45 21.23
CA ARG A 54 -1.22 -15.88 21.27
C ARG A 54 -2.72 -16.17 21.31
N LYS A 55 -3.50 -15.34 22.00
CA LYS A 55 -4.97 -15.45 21.98
C LYS A 55 -5.50 -15.19 20.58
N TYR A 56 -4.98 -14.17 19.91
CA TYR A 56 -5.33 -13.85 18.53
C TYR A 56 -5.03 -15.04 17.59
N LEU A 57 -3.85 -15.61 17.64
CA LEU A 57 -3.46 -16.75 16.82
C LEU A 57 -4.38 -17.95 17.02
N ARG A 58 -4.76 -18.28 18.25
CA ARG A 58 -5.74 -19.35 18.52
C ARG A 58 -7.10 -19.03 17.86
N GLN A 59 -7.62 -17.83 18.04
CA GLN A 59 -8.90 -17.42 17.45
C GLN A 59 -8.85 -17.36 15.91
N LYS A 60 -7.70 -16.97 15.35
CA LYS A 60 -7.47 -16.95 13.90
C LYS A 60 -7.59 -18.35 13.29
N ASN A 61 -7.07 -19.36 13.99
CA ASN A 61 -7.12 -20.75 13.54
C ASN A 61 -8.50 -21.39 13.74
N GLU A 62 -9.23 -21.00 14.79
CA GLU A 62 -10.55 -21.54 15.13
C GLU A 62 -11.69 -20.95 14.28
N ASN A 63 -11.56 -19.72 13.79
CA ASN A 63 -12.65 -19.03 13.08
C ASN A 63 -12.17 -18.19 11.89
N PRO A 64 -11.91 -18.84 10.74
CA PRO A 64 -11.49 -18.12 9.52
C PRO A 64 -12.53 -17.12 8.98
N ALA A 65 -13.83 -17.30 9.29
CA ALA A 65 -14.89 -16.40 8.85
C ALA A 65 -14.81 -15.00 9.51
N ARG A 66 -14.19 -14.89 10.68
CA ARG A 66 -13.95 -13.59 11.35
C ARG A 66 -12.94 -12.73 10.59
N ARG A 67 -12.10 -13.35 9.79
CA ARG A 67 -11.20 -12.70 8.84
C ARG A 67 -11.96 -11.91 7.77
N ALA A 68 -13.07 -12.46 7.28
CA ALA A 68 -13.84 -11.85 6.19
C ALA A 68 -14.43 -10.47 6.54
N SER A 69 -14.73 -10.20 7.81
CA SER A 69 -15.31 -8.91 8.25
C SER A 69 -14.28 -7.81 8.49
N ALA A 70 -13.00 -8.17 8.73
CA ALA A 70 -11.90 -7.22 8.95
C ALA A 70 -11.20 -6.78 7.64
N TRP A 71 -11.59 -7.37 6.51
CA TRP A 71 -10.93 -7.19 5.20
C TRP A 71 -11.06 -5.80 4.59
N HIS A 72 -11.84 -4.94 5.21
CA HIS A 72 -12.12 -3.68 4.54
C HIS A 72 -11.16 -2.55 4.87
N SER A 73 -10.18 -2.70 5.77
CA SER A 73 -9.16 -1.67 6.13
C SER A 73 -9.60 -0.20 5.89
N MET A 74 -10.93 0.03 5.91
CA MET A 74 -11.58 1.28 5.57
C MET A 74 -12.58 1.69 6.66
N PRO A 75 -12.73 3.00 6.89
CA PRO A 75 -13.75 3.51 7.81
C PRO A 75 -15.15 3.06 7.42
N GLY A 76 -16.00 2.71 8.38
CA GLY A 76 -17.34 2.22 8.12
C GLY A 76 -18.23 3.18 7.34
N TRP A 77 -18.01 4.50 7.46
CA TRP A 77 -18.74 5.50 6.67
C TRP A 77 -18.39 5.39 5.18
N LEU A 78 -17.12 5.13 4.83
CA LEU A 78 -16.67 4.99 3.44
C LEU A 78 -17.26 3.72 2.82
N ILE A 79 -17.25 2.60 3.55
CA ILE A 79 -17.89 1.36 3.09
C ILE A 79 -19.38 1.58 2.82
N ARG A 80 -20.09 2.31 3.70
CA ARG A 80 -21.51 2.64 3.46
C ARG A 80 -21.71 3.49 2.21
N ALA A 81 -20.88 4.53 2.01
CA ALA A 81 -20.94 5.37 0.83
C ALA A 81 -20.69 4.56 -0.46
N LEU A 82 -19.66 3.71 -0.47
CA LEU A 82 -19.36 2.85 -1.60
C LEU A 82 -20.53 1.90 -1.92
N ARG A 83 -21.12 1.26 -0.93
CA ARG A 83 -22.29 0.36 -1.12
C ARG A 83 -23.50 1.09 -1.70
N THR A 84 -23.70 2.35 -1.32
CA THR A 84 -24.83 3.13 -1.83
C THR A 84 -24.58 3.59 -3.27
N THR A 85 -23.36 3.98 -3.61
CA THR A 85 -23.04 4.57 -4.91
C THR A 85 -22.70 3.50 -5.96
N TRP A 86 -22.01 2.44 -5.58
CA TRP A 86 -21.55 1.34 -6.45
C TRP A 86 -21.97 -0.01 -5.89
N ALA A 87 -23.29 -0.26 -5.85
CA ALA A 87 -23.87 -1.41 -5.18
C ALA A 87 -23.33 -2.77 -5.68
N ALA A 88 -23.00 -2.89 -6.96
CA ALA A 88 -22.44 -4.10 -7.55
C ALA A 88 -20.90 -4.19 -7.39
N GLU A 89 -20.19 -3.07 -7.49
CA GLU A 89 -18.74 -3.03 -7.65
C GLU A 89 -18.00 -2.70 -6.35
N TRP A 90 -18.67 -2.30 -5.26
CA TRP A 90 -18.02 -1.81 -4.04
C TRP A 90 -17.00 -2.79 -3.46
N HIS A 91 -17.22 -4.10 -3.56
CA HIS A 91 -16.26 -5.11 -3.11
C HIS A 91 -14.96 -5.06 -3.92
N THR A 92 -15.07 -4.96 -5.25
CA THR A 92 -13.92 -4.85 -6.15
C THR A 92 -13.14 -3.57 -5.91
N ILE A 93 -13.84 -2.46 -5.68
CA ILE A 93 -13.23 -1.16 -5.35
C ILE A 93 -12.43 -1.27 -4.04
N VAL A 94 -13.04 -1.82 -2.99
CA VAL A 94 -12.37 -1.99 -1.69
C VAL A 94 -11.17 -2.92 -1.80
N HIS A 95 -11.29 -4.00 -2.56
CA HIS A 95 -10.18 -4.93 -2.80
C HIS A 95 -9.02 -4.22 -3.51
N ALA A 96 -9.29 -3.53 -4.61
CA ALA A 96 -8.29 -2.78 -5.37
C ALA A 96 -7.59 -1.69 -4.53
N CYS A 97 -8.32 -1.02 -3.63
CA CYS A 97 -7.72 -0.03 -2.72
C CYS A 97 -6.78 -0.65 -1.66
N ASN A 98 -6.92 -1.93 -1.36
CA ASN A 98 -6.05 -2.65 -0.42
C ASN A 98 -4.87 -3.35 -1.10
N GLU A 99 -4.85 -3.40 -2.43
CA GLU A 99 -3.71 -3.92 -3.17
C GLU A 99 -2.56 -2.90 -3.23
N ARG A 100 -1.38 -3.42 -3.49
CA ARG A 100 -0.22 -2.55 -3.72
C ARG A 100 -0.44 -1.72 -4.99
N PRO A 101 -0.39 -0.38 -4.91
CA PRO A 101 -0.61 0.46 -6.08
C PRO A 101 0.46 0.21 -7.14
N PRO A 102 0.12 0.25 -8.43
CA PRO A 102 1.09 0.20 -9.49
C PRO A 102 1.99 1.44 -9.45
N LEU A 103 3.25 1.30 -9.85
CA LEU A 103 4.16 2.44 -9.99
C LEU A 103 3.98 3.05 -11.38
N THR A 104 3.33 4.20 -11.44
CA THR A 104 3.10 4.94 -12.69
C THR A 104 4.03 6.16 -12.76
N LEU A 105 4.67 6.30 -13.90
CA LEU A 105 5.59 7.38 -14.23
C LEU A 105 4.91 8.34 -15.21
N ARG A 106 5.18 9.62 -15.04
CA ARG A 106 4.89 10.64 -16.04
C ARG A 106 6.14 10.93 -16.84
N ILE A 107 6.06 10.75 -18.16
CA ILE A 107 7.15 11.08 -19.08
C ILE A 107 7.18 12.58 -19.32
N ASN A 108 8.37 13.14 -19.25
CA ASN A 108 8.61 14.55 -19.62
C ASN A 108 8.79 14.64 -21.13
N ASN A 109 7.72 14.87 -21.86
CA ASN A 109 7.70 14.91 -23.32
C ASN A 109 8.63 15.98 -23.94
N ARG A 110 9.17 16.89 -23.14
CA ARG A 110 10.19 17.87 -23.59
C ARG A 110 11.59 17.24 -23.68
N GLN A 111 11.84 16.15 -23.00
CA GLN A 111 13.15 15.49 -22.89
C GLN A 111 13.14 14.10 -23.49
N CYS A 112 12.05 13.35 -23.34
CA CYS A 112 11.94 11.97 -23.77
C CYS A 112 10.54 11.68 -24.29
N GLN A 113 10.42 10.85 -25.34
CA GLN A 113 9.13 10.37 -25.82
C GLN A 113 8.79 9.02 -25.14
N PRO A 114 7.49 8.72 -24.91
CA PRO A 114 7.08 7.51 -24.23
C PRO A 114 7.59 6.21 -24.86
N ASP A 115 7.57 6.11 -26.19
CA ASP A 115 8.07 4.94 -26.94
C ASP A 115 9.58 4.75 -26.80
N ILE A 116 10.34 5.84 -26.76
CA ILE A 116 11.79 5.82 -26.52
C ILE A 116 12.07 5.36 -25.09
N TYR A 117 11.28 5.83 -24.15
CA TYR A 117 11.43 5.44 -22.75
C TYR A 117 11.10 3.96 -22.52
N LEU A 118 10.07 3.43 -23.17
CA LEU A 118 9.73 2.00 -23.11
C LEU A 118 10.84 1.12 -23.67
N ARG A 119 11.48 1.52 -24.78
CA ARG A 119 12.66 0.83 -25.31
C ARG A 119 13.81 0.84 -24.31
N ARG A 120 14.12 2.01 -23.71
CA ARG A 120 15.14 2.12 -22.65
C ARG A 120 14.87 1.17 -21.47
N LEU A 121 13.60 1.07 -21.03
CA LEU A 121 13.22 0.13 -19.98
C LEU A 121 13.54 -1.31 -20.39
N THR A 122 13.16 -1.70 -21.61
CA THR A 122 13.40 -3.05 -22.14
C THR A 122 14.89 -3.38 -22.22
N GLU A 123 15.73 -2.46 -22.69
CA GLU A 123 17.19 -2.60 -22.74
C GLU A 123 17.81 -2.81 -21.35
N LEU A 124 17.20 -2.28 -20.31
CA LEU A 124 17.61 -2.46 -18.91
C LEU A 124 16.95 -3.67 -18.22
N GLY A 125 16.25 -4.52 -18.97
CA GLY A 125 15.54 -5.68 -18.43
C GLY A 125 14.30 -5.31 -17.58
N LEU A 126 13.80 -4.09 -17.71
CA LEU A 126 12.60 -3.59 -17.06
C LEU A 126 11.42 -3.64 -18.03
N THR A 127 10.23 -3.86 -17.48
CA THR A 127 9.00 -3.89 -18.27
C THR A 127 8.00 -2.87 -17.77
N GLY A 128 7.35 -2.20 -18.73
CA GLY A 128 6.29 -1.24 -18.49
C GLY A 128 5.35 -1.18 -19.68
N PHE A 129 4.23 -0.53 -19.53
CA PHE A 129 3.23 -0.34 -20.58
C PHE A 129 2.63 1.05 -20.50
N GLU A 130 2.20 1.59 -21.64
CA GLU A 130 1.47 2.85 -21.69
C GLU A 130 0.09 2.72 -21.05
N SER A 131 -0.31 3.76 -20.32
CA SER A 131 -1.66 3.83 -19.80
C SER A 131 -2.66 4.02 -20.95
N PRO A 132 -3.77 3.26 -20.97
CA PRO A 132 -4.79 3.42 -22.01
C PRO A 132 -5.48 4.79 -21.99
N VAL A 133 -5.37 5.52 -20.88
CA VAL A 133 -6.02 6.83 -20.69
C VAL A 133 -5.10 8.02 -20.86
N CYS A 134 -3.77 7.83 -20.79
CA CYS A 134 -2.80 8.93 -20.88
C CYS A 134 -1.47 8.46 -21.47
N ARG A 135 -1.13 8.90 -22.68
CA ARG A 135 0.10 8.49 -23.40
C ARG A 135 1.40 8.81 -22.66
N SER A 136 1.42 9.90 -21.87
CA SER A 136 2.60 10.24 -21.06
C SER A 136 2.74 9.41 -19.80
N ALA A 137 1.76 8.57 -19.48
CA ALA A 137 1.77 7.71 -18.31
C ALA A 137 2.26 6.31 -18.67
N ILE A 138 3.39 5.91 -18.10
CA ILE A 138 3.92 4.54 -18.21
C ILE A 138 3.83 3.87 -16.84
N THR A 139 3.16 2.72 -16.78
CA THR A 139 3.08 1.91 -15.58
C THR A 139 4.12 0.80 -15.63
N LEU A 140 4.94 0.70 -14.59
CA LEU A 140 5.92 -0.37 -14.46
C LEU A 140 5.24 -1.65 -13.96
N THR A 141 5.59 -2.80 -14.51
CA THR A 141 5.07 -4.11 -14.10
C THR A 141 5.55 -4.49 -12.69
N ARG A 142 6.70 -3.95 -12.28
CA ARG A 142 7.24 -4.10 -10.93
C ARG A 142 7.64 -2.74 -10.37
N PRO A 143 7.24 -2.39 -9.15
CA PRO A 143 7.69 -1.16 -8.53
C PRO A 143 9.19 -1.21 -8.24
N LEU A 144 9.85 -0.07 -8.44
CA LEU A 144 11.28 0.12 -8.23
C LEU A 144 11.50 1.20 -7.17
N PRO A 145 12.61 1.13 -6.41
CA PRO A 145 13.10 2.27 -5.65
C PRO A 145 13.36 3.47 -6.56
N VAL A 146 13.07 4.68 -6.10
CA VAL A 146 13.14 5.90 -6.92
C VAL A 146 14.50 6.09 -7.58
N HIS A 147 15.59 5.80 -6.87
CA HIS A 147 16.95 5.93 -7.38
C HIS A 147 17.31 4.89 -8.48
N GLN A 148 16.49 3.86 -8.67
CA GLN A 148 16.66 2.86 -9.70
C GLN A 148 15.79 3.12 -10.95
N ILE A 149 14.91 4.16 -10.89
CA ILE A 149 14.08 4.53 -12.04
C ILE A 149 14.96 5.27 -13.06
N PRO A 150 15.12 4.72 -14.28
CA PRO A 150 15.95 5.35 -15.30
C PRO A 150 15.44 6.75 -15.66
N GLY A 151 16.35 7.73 -15.68
CA GLY A 151 16.00 9.11 -16.03
C GLY A 151 15.25 9.91 -14.97
N PHE A 152 15.05 9.36 -13.76
CA PHE A 152 14.39 10.12 -12.68
C PHE A 152 15.26 11.29 -12.21
N SER A 153 16.54 11.08 -11.99
CA SER A 153 17.48 12.12 -11.55
C SER A 153 17.74 13.20 -12.61
N THR A 154 17.57 12.87 -13.88
CA THR A 154 17.72 13.81 -15.01
C THR A 154 16.44 14.53 -15.38
N GLY A 155 15.31 14.15 -14.78
CA GLY A 155 14.01 14.78 -15.04
C GLY A 155 13.32 14.29 -16.31
N ASP A 156 13.77 13.16 -16.89
CA ASP A 156 13.08 12.51 -18.02
C ASP A 156 11.70 12.01 -17.58
N VAL A 157 11.58 11.64 -16.30
CA VAL A 157 10.34 11.11 -15.71
C VAL A 157 10.11 11.64 -14.29
N SER A 158 8.86 11.62 -13.87
CA SER A 158 8.43 11.84 -12.49
C SER A 158 7.40 10.78 -12.09
N ILE A 159 7.24 10.53 -10.79
CA ILE A 159 6.20 9.64 -10.29
C ILE A 159 4.89 10.42 -10.22
N GLN A 160 3.89 9.98 -10.97
CA GLN A 160 2.56 10.56 -10.95
C GLN A 160 1.53 9.54 -11.45
N ASP A 161 0.42 9.42 -10.73
CA ASP A 161 -0.70 8.58 -11.14
C ASP A 161 -1.28 9.02 -12.49
N ALA A 162 -1.74 8.06 -13.30
CA ALA A 162 -2.26 8.33 -14.65
C ALA A 162 -3.49 9.25 -14.62
N ALA A 163 -4.37 9.10 -13.64
CA ALA A 163 -5.55 9.94 -13.52
C ALA A 163 -5.17 11.40 -13.20
N ALA A 164 -4.17 11.62 -12.35
CA ALA A 164 -3.65 12.94 -12.06
C ALA A 164 -3.04 13.63 -13.30
N GLN A 165 -2.48 12.86 -14.24
CA GLN A 165 -1.92 13.37 -15.50
C GLN A 165 -3.00 13.83 -16.49
N LEU A 166 -4.28 13.47 -16.28
CA LEU A 166 -5.39 13.93 -17.11
C LEU A 166 -5.85 15.37 -16.78
N THR A 167 -5.50 15.87 -15.58
CA THR A 167 -5.96 17.20 -15.14
C THR A 167 -5.73 18.31 -16.17
N PRO A 168 -4.58 18.43 -16.86
CA PRO A 168 -4.36 19.47 -17.86
C PRO A 168 -5.32 19.38 -19.06
N LEU A 169 -5.87 18.21 -19.36
CA LEU A 169 -6.83 18.04 -20.47
C LEU A 169 -8.18 18.68 -20.16
N PHE A 170 -8.53 18.81 -18.88
CA PHE A 170 -9.79 19.40 -18.43
C PHE A 170 -9.68 20.92 -18.14
N THR A 171 -8.46 21.44 -18.00
CA THR A 171 -8.24 22.86 -17.71
C THR A 171 -8.17 23.74 -18.96
N GLY A 172 -8.14 23.14 -20.16
CA GLY A 172 -8.00 23.87 -21.41
C GLY A 172 -6.62 24.50 -21.62
N ASP A 173 -6.48 25.34 -22.64
CA ASP A 173 -5.23 26.09 -22.89
C ASP A 173 -5.12 27.21 -21.87
N LEU A 174 -4.23 27.04 -20.90
CA LEU A 174 -3.93 28.06 -19.88
C LEU A 174 -2.99 29.15 -20.36
N ARG A 175 -2.67 29.21 -21.66
CA ARG A 175 -1.96 30.31 -22.28
C ARG A 175 -2.95 31.47 -22.43
N GLY A 176 -2.98 32.34 -21.41
CA GLY A 176 -3.60 33.65 -21.47
C GLY A 176 -2.67 34.67 -22.10
#